data_48b373ee869b6a533744f38f77630253
#
_entry.id   48b373ee869b6a533744f38f77630253
#
_cell.length_a   1.000
_cell.length_b   1.000
_cell.length_c   1.000
_cell.angle_alpha   90.00
_cell.angle_beta   90.00
_cell.angle_gamma   90.00
#
_symmetry.space_group_name_H-M   'P 1'
#
loop_
_entity.id
_entity.type
_entity.pdbx_description
1 polymer ?
#
loop_
_entity_poly.entity_id
_entity_poly.type
_entity_poly.pdbx_seq_one_letter_code
_entity_poly.pdbx_strand_id
1 'polypeptide(L)'
;MEARFDRVDGDRTVSLQSTYAPQYAAGGDQALVDGLEGGSDFRTGEWQGFQGQDVLATIDLGSTVELGGISIGMLQEPRSWIWFPEYVDVAWSINGRQWSSEQLTHAISRQDEATHLLRLSSTKAIGKQARYVKVMAKSAGPCPPGHPGAGGASWVFLDEISIGRK
;
A
#
# COMPACT_ATOMS: atom_id res chain seq x y z
N MET A 1 9.65 -20.42 -10.87
CA MET A 1 8.35 -20.87 -10.30
C MET A 1 7.74 -19.64 -9.64
N GLU A 2 6.82 -18.99 -10.33
CA GLU A 2 6.05 -17.90 -9.73
C GLU A 2 5.15 -18.52 -8.67
N ALA A 3 5.27 -18.05 -7.44
CA ALA A 3 4.30 -18.39 -6.41
C ALA A 3 2.97 -17.78 -6.83
N ARG A 4 2.06 -18.59 -7.35
CA ARG A 4 0.67 -18.23 -7.52
C ARG A 4 0.11 -18.02 -6.12
N PHE A 5 0.01 -16.77 -5.71
CA PHE A 5 -0.82 -16.43 -4.58
C PHE A 5 -2.27 -16.57 -5.05
N ASP A 6 -2.93 -17.66 -4.68
CA ASP A 6 -4.37 -17.75 -4.84
C ASP A 6 -4.97 -16.60 -4.01
N ARG A 7 -5.55 -15.63 -4.68
CA ARG A 7 -6.26 -14.54 -4.01
C ARG A 7 -7.37 -15.14 -3.17
N VAL A 8 -7.61 -14.51 -2.02
CA VAL A 8 -8.79 -14.85 -1.24
C VAL A 8 -10.00 -14.51 -2.12
N ASP A 9 -10.57 -15.52 -2.75
CA ASP A 9 -11.83 -15.38 -3.48
C ASP A 9 -12.92 -15.11 -2.45
N GLY A 10 -13.49 -13.92 -2.48
CA GLY A 10 -14.52 -13.49 -1.56
C GLY A 10 -14.69 -11.98 -1.59
N ASP A 11 -15.74 -11.51 -0.98
CA ASP A 11 -16.13 -10.10 -0.93
C ASP A 11 -15.20 -9.31 -0.01
N ARG A 12 -13.96 -9.10 -0.46
CA ARG A 12 -13.05 -8.19 0.22
C ARG A 12 -13.54 -6.77 0.06
N THR A 13 -13.57 -6.05 1.16
CA THR A 13 -13.84 -4.63 1.16
C THR A 13 -12.73 -3.87 1.86
N VAL A 14 -12.42 -2.68 1.34
CA VAL A 14 -11.47 -1.78 1.99
C VAL A 14 -12.20 -0.54 2.47
N SER A 15 -11.90 -0.15 3.71
CA SER A 15 -12.29 1.14 4.29
C SER A 15 -11.07 2.04 4.34
N LEU A 16 -11.12 3.18 3.64
CA LEU A 16 -10.07 4.18 3.65
C LEU A 16 -10.40 5.25 4.69
N GLN A 17 -9.44 5.55 5.56
CA GLN A 17 -9.48 6.72 6.45
C GLN A 17 -8.69 7.89 5.89
N SER A 18 -8.04 7.69 4.75
CA SER A 18 -7.33 8.69 3.97
C SER A 18 -8.12 9.03 2.72
N THR A 19 -7.87 10.20 2.13
CA THR A 19 -8.59 10.68 0.96
C THR A 19 -7.67 10.69 -0.25
N TYR A 20 -7.91 9.84 -1.24
CA TYR A 20 -7.19 9.88 -2.50
C TYR A 20 -7.63 11.07 -3.35
N ALA A 21 -6.71 11.54 -4.19
CA ALA A 21 -7.02 12.61 -5.13
C ALA A 21 -7.93 12.10 -6.26
N PRO A 22 -8.94 12.89 -6.69
CA PRO A 22 -9.87 12.45 -7.74
C PRO A 22 -9.20 12.04 -9.05
N GLN A 23 -8.10 12.72 -9.42
CA GLN A 23 -7.33 12.40 -10.63
C GLN A 23 -6.52 11.11 -10.53
N TYR A 24 -6.30 10.60 -9.32
CA TYR A 24 -5.56 9.37 -9.03
C TYR A 24 -6.40 8.43 -8.18
N ALA A 25 -7.59 8.13 -8.65
CA ALA A 25 -8.56 7.29 -7.93
C ALA A 25 -8.36 5.78 -8.17
N ALA A 26 -7.64 5.41 -9.22
CA ALA A 26 -7.41 4.00 -9.62
C ALA A 26 -8.71 3.18 -9.77
N GLY A 27 -9.82 3.83 -10.07
CA GLY A 27 -11.12 3.16 -10.20
C GLY A 27 -12.05 3.33 -9.00
N GLY A 28 -11.60 3.91 -7.88
CA GLY A 28 -12.45 4.28 -6.77
C GLY A 28 -12.12 3.65 -5.42
N ASP A 29 -13.09 3.59 -4.53
CA ASP A 29 -12.90 3.25 -3.12
C ASP A 29 -12.35 1.84 -2.87
N GLN A 30 -12.56 0.91 -3.80
CA GLN A 30 -12.10 -0.48 -3.66
C GLN A 30 -10.82 -0.78 -4.48
N ALA A 31 -10.15 0.24 -4.99
CA ALA A 31 -9.01 0.08 -5.89
C ALA A 31 -7.86 -0.74 -5.28
N LEU A 32 -7.58 -0.57 -4.00
CA LEU A 32 -6.46 -1.27 -3.34
C LEU A 32 -6.66 -2.78 -3.19
N VAL A 33 -7.85 -3.29 -3.50
CA VAL A 33 -8.17 -4.73 -3.44
C VAL A 33 -8.80 -5.25 -4.73
N ASP A 34 -8.69 -4.51 -5.83
CA ASP A 34 -9.30 -4.88 -7.12
C ASP A 34 -8.44 -5.86 -7.95
N GLY A 35 -7.22 -6.07 -7.52
CA GLY A 35 -6.30 -6.99 -8.18
C GLY A 35 -5.51 -6.41 -9.34
N LEU A 36 -5.56 -5.12 -9.54
CA LEU A 36 -4.81 -4.45 -10.61
C LEU A 36 -3.51 -3.88 -10.06
N GLU A 37 -2.41 -4.23 -10.72
CA GLU A 37 -1.08 -3.72 -10.39
C GLU A 37 -0.67 -2.66 -11.40
N GLY A 38 -0.04 -1.59 -10.91
CA GLY A 38 0.46 -0.49 -11.74
C GLY A 38 1.86 -0.74 -12.28
N GLY A 39 2.16 -0.10 -13.39
CA GLY A 39 3.49 -0.03 -13.98
C GLY A 39 4.23 1.25 -13.58
N SER A 40 5.33 1.54 -14.29
CA SER A 40 6.18 2.69 -14.02
C SER A 40 5.57 4.05 -14.42
N ASP A 41 4.50 4.05 -15.20
CA ASP A 41 3.75 5.27 -15.51
C ASP A 41 2.55 5.38 -14.56
N PHE A 42 2.64 6.33 -13.62
CA PHE A 42 1.59 6.53 -12.62
C PHE A 42 0.27 7.07 -13.19
N ARG A 43 0.26 7.49 -14.47
CA ARG A 43 -0.90 8.11 -15.13
C ARG A 43 -1.82 7.10 -15.81
N THR A 44 -1.50 5.82 -15.77
CA THR A 44 -2.25 4.77 -16.52
C THR A 44 -3.52 4.29 -15.83
N GLY A 45 -3.83 4.79 -14.62
CA GLY A 45 -5.11 4.54 -13.94
C GLY A 45 -5.10 3.40 -12.91
N GLU A 46 -3.97 2.74 -12.68
CA GLU A 46 -3.84 1.66 -11.69
C GLU A 46 -3.31 2.13 -10.33
N TRP A 47 -2.87 3.38 -10.23
CA TRP A 47 -2.30 3.96 -9.02
C TRP A 47 -3.28 4.85 -8.30
N GLN A 48 -3.45 4.60 -7.00
CA GLN A 48 -4.22 5.48 -6.11
C GLN A 48 -3.29 6.42 -5.38
N GLY A 49 -3.50 7.73 -5.53
CA GLY A 49 -2.59 8.76 -5.05
C GLY A 49 -3.15 9.55 -3.87
N PHE A 50 -2.33 9.71 -2.84
CA PHE A 50 -2.64 10.42 -1.61
C PHE A 50 -1.62 11.52 -1.40
N GLN A 51 -2.06 12.76 -1.27
CA GLN A 51 -1.16 13.90 -1.13
C GLN A 51 -1.16 14.45 0.30
N GLY A 52 0.06 14.62 0.87
CA GLY A 52 0.25 15.32 2.14
C GLY A 52 -0.33 14.60 3.34
N GLN A 53 -0.51 13.28 3.28
CA GLN A 53 -1.12 12.50 4.35
C GLN A 53 -0.58 11.08 4.39
N ASP A 54 -0.68 10.44 5.54
CA ASP A 54 -0.48 9.01 5.66
C ASP A 54 -1.65 8.26 5.02
N VAL A 55 -1.41 7.04 4.54
CA VAL A 55 -2.47 6.20 4.02
C VAL A 55 -2.86 5.18 5.09
N LEU A 56 -4.14 5.15 5.44
CA LEU A 56 -4.68 4.18 6.39
C LEU A 56 -5.85 3.46 5.73
N ALA A 57 -5.69 2.15 5.57
CA ALA A 57 -6.67 1.28 4.97
C ALA A 57 -6.94 0.07 5.87
N THR A 58 -8.21 -0.28 6.05
CA THR A 58 -8.62 -1.49 6.75
C THR A 58 -9.39 -2.38 5.78
N ILE A 59 -8.97 -3.63 5.66
CA ILE A 59 -9.55 -4.61 4.74
C ILE A 59 -10.30 -5.65 5.57
N ASP A 60 -11.56 -5.87 5.23
CA ASP A 60 -12.36 -6.99 5.73
C ASP A 60 -12.33 -8.11 4.69
N LEU A 61 -11.84 -9.27 5.08
CA LEU A 61 -11.76 -10.45 4.23
C LEU A 61 -13.09 -11.23 4.16
N GLY A 62 -14.11 -10.75 4.90
CA GLY A 62 -15.44 -11.37 4.93
C GLY A 62 -15.54 -12.57 5.87
N SER A 63 -14.45 -13.26 6.11
CA SER A 63 -14.37 -14.41 7.04
C SER A 63 -12.93 -14.56 7.54
N THR A 64 -12.75 -15.32 8.61
CA THR A 64 -11.41 -15.67 9.09
C THR A 64 -10.77 -16.67 8.14
N VAL A 65 -9.56 -16.35 7.68
CA VAL A 65 -8.77 -17.18 6.77
C VAL A 65 -7.34 -17.33 7.31
N GLU A 66 -6.66 -18.37 6.85
CA GLU A 66 -5.21 -18.51 7.06
C GLU A 66 -4.47 -17.67 5.99
N LEU A 67 -3.65 -16.72 6.43
CA LEU A 67 -2.95 -15.82 5.54
C LEU A 67 -1.78 -16.52 4.85
N GLY A 68 -1.65 -16.32 3.54
CA GLY A 68 -0.49 -16.74 2.75
C GLY A 68 0.55 -15.64 2.59
N GLY A 69 0.26 -14.45 3.07
CA GLY A 69 1.12 -13.28 3.01
C GLY A 69 0.32 -12.02 2.73
N ILE A 70 0.94 -10.88 3.01
CA ILE A 70 0.39 -9.55 2.71
C ILE A 70 1.47 -8.77 2.00
N SER A 71 1.17 -8.19 0.83
CA SER A 71 2.11 -7.34 0.10
C SER A 71 1.45 -6.06 -0.37
N ILE A 72 2.25 -5.00 -0.44
CA ILE A 72 1.81 -3.66 -0.85
C ILE A 72 2.71 -3.17 -1.98
N GLY A 73 2.11 -2.79 -3.11
CA GLY A 73 2.83 -2.18 -4.23
C GLY A 73 2.89 -0.67 -4.11
N MET A 74 4.07 -0.10 -4.38
CA MET A 74 4.35 1.32 -4.23
C MET A 74 5.20 1.83 -5.38
N LEU A 75 5.08 3.13 -5.66
CA LEU A 75 5.84 3.83 -6.70
C LEU A 75 6.62 4.99 -6.07
N GLN A 76 7.88 5.16 -6.51
CA GLN A 76 8.64 6.38 -6.24
C GLN A 76 9.03 7.02 -7.56
N GLU A 77 8.69 8.29 -7.72
CA GLU A 77 9.11 9.13 -8.83
C GLU A 77 9.26 10.57 -8.32
N PRO A 78 10.44 10.94 -7.81
CA PRO A 78 10.63 12.26 -7.18
C PRO A 78 10.35 13.45 -8.09
N ARG A 79 10.58 13.32 -9.40
CA ARG A 79 10.24 14.36 -10.39
C ARG A 79 8.76 14.74 -10.39
N SER A 80 7.90 13.80 -10.00
CA SER A 80 6.46 13.99 -9.89
C SER A 80 5.99 14.13 -8.43
N TRP A 81 6.90 14.39 -7.51
CA TRP A 81 6.67 14.58 -6.09
C TRP A 81 6.18 13.31 -5.37
N ILE A 82 6.49 12.14 -5.92
CA ILE A 82 6.05 10.84 -5.41
C ILE A 82 7.24 10.17 -4.70
N TRP A 83 7.07 9.83 -3.41
CA TRP A 83 8.05 9.10 -2.64
C TRP A 83 7.45 7.84 -2.03
N PHE A 84 8.30 6.82 -1.86
CA PHE A 84 7.92 5.70 -1.02
C PHE A 84 7.61 6.18 0.40
N PRO A 85 6.63 5.56 1.09
CA PRO A 85 6.45 5.76 2.52
C PRO A 85 7.76 5.54 3.29
N GLU A 86 7.94 6.24 4.39
CA GLU A 86 9.09 5.99 5.29
C GLU A 86 9.08 4.54 5.79
N TYR A 87 7.90 4.04 6.12
CA TYR A 87 7.64 2.66 6.49
C TYR A 87 6.17 2.34 6.24
N VAL A 88 5.86 1.06 6.25
CA VAL A 88 4.48 0.56 6.18
C VAL A 88 4.25 -0.36 7.36
N ASP A 89 3.30 -0.04 8.21
CA ASP A 89 2.82 -0.93 9.26
C ASP A 89 1.70 -1.80 8.70
N VAL A 90 1.86 -3.10 8.82
CA VAL A 90 0.85 -4.09 8.45
C VAL A 90 0.40 -4.78 9.72
N ALA A 91 -0.91 -4.85 9.92
CA ALA A 91 -1.51 -5.50 11.08
C ALA A 91 -2.61 -6.47 10.64
N TRP A 92 -2.85 -7.49 11.42
CA TRP A 92 -3.89 -8.48 11.17
C TRP A 92 -4.58 -8.88 12.45
N SER A 93 -5.86 -9.21 12.35
CA SER A 93 -6.72 -9.50 13.48
C SER A 93 -7.86 -10.44 13.11
N ILE A 94 -8.26 -11.30 14.03
CA ILE A 94 -9.44 -12.15 13.90
C ILE A 94 -10.72 -11.36 14.21
N ASN A 95 -10.68 -10.48 15.22
CA ASN A 95 -11.86 -9.84 15.78
C ASN A 95 -11.91 -8.31 15.61
N GLY A 96 -10.88 -7.71 15.01
CA GLY A 96 -10.78 -6.26 14.85
C GLY A 96 -10.44 -5.49 16.13
N ARG A 97 -10.10 -6.17 17.20
CA ARG A 97 -9.79 -5.57 18.52
C ARG A 97 -8.37 -5.87 18.98
N GLN A 98 -7.92 -7.09 18.80
CA GLN A 98 -6.56 -7.53 19.12
C GLN A 98 -5.79 -7.70 17.82
N TRP A 99 -4.65 -7.02 17.71
CA TRP A 99 -3.87 -6.92 16.49
C TRP A 99 -2.44 -7.42 16.71
N SER A 100 -1.96 -8.18 15.75
CA SER A 100 -0.53 -8.43 15.56
C SER A 100 -0.05 -7.57 14.40
N SER A 101 1.23 -7.22 14.38
CA SER A 101 1.74 -6.31 13.36
C SER A 101 3.19 -6.56 13.00
N GLU A 102 3.56 -6.04 11.85
CA GLU A 102 4.93 -6.00 11.35
C GLU A 102 5.16 -4.66 10.66
N GLN A 103 6.29 -4.01 10.97
CA GLN A 103 6.72 -2.81 10.26
C GLN A 103 7.63 -3.20 9.10
N LEU A 104 7.28 -2.75 7.90
CA LEU A 104 8.02 -3.00 6.67
C LEU A 104 8.77 -1.74 6.26
N THR A 105 10.04 -1.90 5.88
CA THR A 105 10.90 -0.81 5.46
C THR A 105 11.58 -1.13 4.13
N HIS A 106 12.17 -0.11 3.51
CA HIS A 106 12.98 -0.24 2.30
C HIS A 106 14.27 0.58 2.44
N ALA A 107 15.22 0.34 1.54
CA ALA A 107 16.52 1.01 1.52
C ALA A 107 16.71 1.98 0.34
N ILE A 108 15.65 2.27 -0.41
CA ILE A 108 15.72 3.20 -1.55
C ILE A 108 15.85 4.63 -1.02
N SER A 109 16.85 5.36 -1.51
CA SER A 109 17.09 6.75 -1.11
C SER A 109 16.00 7.68 -1.62
N ARG A 110 15.60 8.64 -0.79
CA ARG A 110 14.70 9.74 -1.19
C ARG A 110 15.33 10.66 -2.25
N GLN A 111 16.65 10.61 -2.39
CA GLN A 111 17.43 11.41 -3.35
C GLN A 111 17.65 10.69 -4.66
N ASP A 112 17.28 9.42 -4.77
CA ASP A 112 17.34 8.69 -6.02
C ASP A 112 16.23 9.18 -6.96
N GLU A 113 16.61 9.86 -8.03
CA GLU A 113 15.69 10.47 -8.99
C GLU A 113 15.07 9.48 -9.97
N ALA A 114 15.54 8.24 -10.00
CA ALA A 114 15.00 7.23 -10.88
C ALA A 114 13.59 6.82 -10.43
N THR A 115 12.79 6.33 -11.38
CA THR A 115 11.49 5.74 -11.07
C THR A 115 11.70 4.33 -10.53
N HIS A 116 11.15 4.05 -9.36
CA HIS A 116 11.21 2.74 -8.72
C HIS A 116 9.81 2.19 -8.45
N LEU A 117 9.65 0.92 -8.75
CA LEU A 117 8.50 0.11 -8.30
C LEU A 117 9.00 -0.80 -7.18
N LEU A 118 8.23 -0.89 -6.10
CA LEU A 118 8.57 -1.74 -4.97
C LEU A 118 7.32 -2.42 -4.42
N ARG A 119 7.46 -3.69 -4.08
CA ARG A 119 6.43 -4.46 -3.40
C ARG A 119 7.01 -4.95 -2.08
N LEU A 120 6.49 -4.39 -0.98
CA LEU A 120 6.85 -4.84 0.37
C LEU A 120 5.95 -5.97 0.79
N SER A 121 6.53 -7.00 1.40
CA SER A 121 5.80 -8.19 1.83
C SER A 121 6.01 -8.47 3.32
N SER A 122 4.92 -8.75 4.01
CA SER A 122 4.95 -9.23 5.40
C SER A 122 5.16 -10.74 5.42
N THR A 123 6.23 -11.20 6.07
CA THR A 123 6.49 -12.63 6.28
C THR A 123 5.93 -13.14 7.61
N LYS A 124 5.82 -12.27 8.61
CA LYS A 124 5.26 -12.64 9.92
C LYS A 124 3.77 -12.98 9.86
N ALA A 125 3.04 -12.44 8.88
CA ALA A 125 1.63 -12.73 8.70
C ALA A 125 1.37 -14.13 8.13
N ILE A 126 2.35 -14.75 7.47
CA ILE A 126 2.18 -16.06 6.82
C ILE A 126 1.79 -17.12 7.85
N GLY A 127 0.71 -17.85 7.57
CA GLY A 127 0.18 -18.91 8.45
C GLY A 127 -0.67 -18.40 9.61
N LYS A 128 -0.87 -17.09 9.73
CA LYS A 128 -1.71 -16.50 10.78
C LYS A 128 -3.17 -16.50 10.37
N GLN A 129 -4.06 -16.64 11.35
CA GLN A 129 -5.50 -16.51 11.15
C GLN A 129 -5.90 -15.05 11.24
N ALA A 130 -6.67 -14.57 10.26
CA ALA A 130 -7.18 -13.20 10.28
C ALA A 130 -8.46 -13.06 9.47
N ARG A 131 -9.31 -12.14 9.87
CA ARG A 131 -10.40 -11.61 9.08
C ARG A 131 -10.12 -10.17 8.62
N TYR A 132 -9.39 -9.41 9.43
CA TYR A 132 -9.11 -8.01 9.15
C TYR A 132 -7.62 -7.80 8.95
N VAL A 133 -7.29 -6.98 7.96
CA VAL A 133 -5.92 -6.52 7.70
C VAL A 133 -5.93 -5.00 7.68
N LYS A 134 -4.98 -4.40 8.36
CA LYS A 134 -4.80 -2.95 8.40
C LYS A 134 -3.45 -2.59 7.82
N VAL A 135 -3.41 -1.59 6.96
CA VAL A 135 -2.18 -1.07 6.37
C VAL A 135 -2.10 0.43 6.65
N MET A 136 -1.00 0.85 7.24
CA MET A 136 -0.69 2.27 7.42
C MET A 136 0.64 2.56 6.71
N ALA A 137 0.58 3.37 5.65
CA ALA A 137 1.75 3.84 4.93
C ALA A 137 2.10 5.26 5.41
N LYS A 138 3.26 5.37 6.07
CA LYS A 138 3.72 6.64 6.62
C LYS A 138 4.28 7.53 5.53
N SER A 139 3.64 8.67 5.26
CA SER A 139 4.14 9.64 4.29
C SER A 139 5.60 10.02 4.57
N ALA A 140 6.37 10.20 3.50
CA ALA A 140 7.75 10.67 3.59
C ALA A 140 7.86 12.13 4.08
N GLY A 141 6.74 12.82 4.29
CA GLY A 141 6.71 14.22 4.69
C GLY A 141 6.82 15.18 3.50
N PRO A 142 7.10 16.47 3.75
CA PRO A 142 7.24 17.45 2.69
C PRO A 142 8.36 17.09 1.71
N CYS A 143 8.27 17.60 0.48
CA CYS A 143 9.37 17.50 -0.48
C CYS A 143 10.67 18.02 0.15
N PRO A 144 11.80 17.30 0.01
CA PRO A 144 13.02 17.61 0.73
C PRO A 144 13.70 18.88 0.23
N PRO A 145 14.60 19.48 1.05
CA PRO A 145 15.45 20.57 0.59
C PRO A 145 16.26 20.17 -0.65
N GLY A 146 16.41 21.09 -1.60
CA GLY A 146 17.08 20.83 -2.88
C GLY A 146 16.17 20.29 -3.98
N HIS A 147 14.97 19.84 -3.65
CA HIS A 147 13.95 19.48 -4.63
C HIS A 147 13.23 20.74 -5.14
N PRO A 148 12.83 20.81 -6.44
CA PRO A 148 12.09 21.98 -6.96
C PRO A 148 10.81 22.31 -6.20
N GLY A 149 10.16 21.31 -5.61
CA GLY A 149 8.97 21.46 -4.79
C GLY A 149 9.23 21.52 -3.28
N ALA A 150 10.46 21.83 -2.85
CA ALA A 150 10.86 21.81 -1.44
C ALA A 150 9.84 22.47 -0.52
N GLY A 151 9.44 21.78 0.56
CA GLY A 151 8.42 22.22 1.51
C GLY A 151 6.98 21.96 1.08
N GLY A 152 6.74 21.58 -0.18
CA GLY A 152 5.42 21.22 -0.69
C GLY A 152 5.00 19.82 -0.27
N ALA A 153 3.70 19.54 -0.36
CA ALA A 153 3.15 18.23 0.00
C ALA A 153 3.54 17.15 -1.00
N SER A 154 4.21 16.11 -0.53
CA SER A 154 4.54 14.95 -1.34
C SER A 154 3.36 14.00 -1.48
N TRP A 155 3.50 13.04 -2.41
CA TRP A 155 2.51 12.02 -2.72
C TRP A 155 2.95 10.65 -2.25
N VAL A 156 1.99 9.85 -1.83
CA VAL A 156 2.11 8.38 -1.71
C VAL A 156 1.23 7.75 -2.79
N PHE A 157 1.81 6.86 -3.59
CA PHE A 157 1.09 6.10 -4.61
C PHE A 157 1.12 4.62 -4.28
N LEU A 158 -0.06 4.04 -4.13
CA LEU A 158 -0.26 2.60 -3.91
C LEU A 158 -1.12 2.02 -5.03
N ASP A 159 -0.83 0.79 -5.44
CA ASP A 159 -1.64 0.10 -6.46
C ASP A 159 -2.53 -0.98 -5.85
N GLU A 160 -1.94 -1.92 -5.14
CA GLU A 160 -2.66 -3.09 -4.65
C GLU A 160 -2.14 -3.53 -3.29
N ILE A 161 -3.05 -3.86 -2.40
CA ILE A 161 -2.78 -4.60 -1.17
C ILE A 161 -3.18 -6.04 -1.44
N SER A 162 -2.19 -6.89 -1.72
CA SER A 162 -2.41 -8.29 -2.05
C SER A 162 -2.38 -9.13 -0.80
N ILE A 163 -3.43 -9.90 -0.57
CA ILE A 163 -3.55 -10.79 0.58
C ILE A 163 -3.70 -12.19 0.03
N GLY A 164 -2.68 -13.02 0.27
CA GLY A 164 -2.67 -14.41 -0.11
C GLY A 164 -3.43 -15.27 0.90
N ARG A 165 -3.97 -16.41 0.43
CA ARG A 165 -4.54 -17.49 1.25
C ARG A 165 -3.57 -18.66 1.23
N LYS A 166 -3.33 -19.25 2.40
CA LYS A 166 -2.50 -20.44 2.51
C LYS A 166 -3.35 -21.71 2.40
#